data_ddb84505194300636015ccb805e5a4fb
#
_entry.id   ddb84505194300636015ccb805e5a4fb
#
_cell.length_a   1.000
_cell.length_b   1.000
_cell.length_c   1.000
_cell.angle_alpha   90.00
_cell.angle_beta   90.00
_cell.angle_gamma   90.00
#
_symmetry.space_group_name_H-M   'P 1'
#
loop_
_entity.id
_entity.type
_entity.pdbx_description
1 polymer ?
#
loop_
_entity_poly.entity_id
_entity_poly.type
_entity_poly.pdbx_seq_one_letter_code
_entity_poly.pdbx_strand_id
1 'polypeptide(L)'
;MRMNTSKIIWPLLVVSFVVSSCGQAEKEAPLADQPPQQIFESAEAELARGKADNAAVLFADVERLYPYSEWAKRALIMSAFSNHQDGNYEQSRADAQRYLDFYPADQDAPYAQYLMALSFYDQIDDVSRDQGVTFQALQALRTVIERYPDSEYATTSLLKFDLALDHLAGKEMEIGRYYLKRGHFGAAINRFRVVVEEFQTTSHTPEALHRLVESYLSLGLTADAQTAGAILGHNFAASDWFKDSHVLLTGQGLSTEAGDRRATKWLRTIWRRVAKGQWL
;
A
#
# COMPACT_ATOMS: atom_id res chain seq x y z
N MET A 1 101.28 -0.34 25.46
CA MET A 1 101.29 0.66 24.38
C MET A 1 99.87 0.84 23.87
N ARG A 2 99.36 2.02 23.78
CA ARG A 2 98.10 2.55 23.28
C ARG A 2 96.85 2.34 24.12
N MET A 3 96.49 3.45 24.76
CA MET A 3 95.21 3.82 25.27
C MET A 3 94.13 3.87 24.25
N ASN A 4 92.90 3.44 24.57
CA ASN A 4 91.78 3.84 23.84
C ASN A 4 90.63 4.26 24.78
N THR A 5 90.25 5.50 24.60
CA THR A 5 89.28 6.23 25.39
C THR A 5 87.87 5.87 24.99
N SER A 6 87.07 5.28 25.88
CA SER A 6 85.61 5.07 25.66
C SER A 6 84.86 6.35 26.02
N LYS A 7 84.18 6.89 25.07
CA LYS A 7 83.19 8.00 25.21
C LYS A 7 81.92 7.50 25.89
N ILE A 8 81.58 8.03 27.03
CA ILE A 8 80.31 7.84 27.72
C ILE A 8 79.30 8.76 27.02
N ILE A 9 78.30 8.16 26.36
CA ILE A 9 77.12 8.85 25.82
C ILE A 9 75.99 8.66 26.83
N TRP A 10 75.53 9.78 27.41
CA TRP A 10 74.40 9.87 28.32
C TRP A 10 73.10 9.91 27.52
N PRO A 11 72.13 9.00 27.73
CA PRO A 11 70.86 9.15 27.05
C PRO A 11 69.98 10.16 27.78
N LEU A 12 69.57 11.20 27.04
CA LEU A 12 68.57 12.16 27.45
C LEU A 12 67.22 11.44 27.47
N LEU A 13 66.67 11.26 28.64
CA LEU A 13 65.36 10.67 28.89
C LEU A 13 64.29 11.76 28.65
N VAL A 14 63.71 11.79 27.45
CA VAL A 14 62.53 12.63 27.16
C VAL A 14 61.31 12.01 27.76
N VAL A 15 60.87 12.53 28.91
CA VAL A 15 59.57 12.16 29.54
C VAL A 15 58.47 12.87 28.75
N SER A 16 57.82 12.14 27.83
CA SER A 16 56.62 12.60 27.14
C SER A 16 55.45 12.53 28.15
N PHE A 17 54.98 13.67 28.60
CA PHE A 17 53.75 13.82 29.36
C PHE A 17 52.58 13.60 28.38
N VAL A 18 52.01 12.39 28.35
CA VAL A 18 50.74 12.11 27.71
C VAL A 18 49.66 12.68 28.63
N VAL A 19 49.14 13.86 28.28
CA VAL A 19 47.94 14.40 28.91
C VAL A 19 46.79 13.56 28.39
N SER A 20 46.38 12.53 29.15
CA SER A 20 45.11 11.84 28.93
C SER A 20 43.99 12.83 29.26
N SER A 21 43.49 13.52 28.25
CA SER A 21 42.19 14.18 28.31
C SER A 21 41.13 13.11 28.48
N CYS A 22 40.81 12.78 29.74
CA CYS A 22 39.54 12.13 30.04
C CYS A 22 38.43 13.10 29.65
N GLY A 23 37.93 12.96 28.43
CA GLY A 23 36.62 13.48 28.10
C GLY A 23 35.60 12.83 29.07
N GLN A 24 35.19 13.59 30.08
CA GLN A 24 34.00 13.26 30.82
C GLN A 24 32.88 13.22 29.76
N ALA A 25 32.41 12.02 29.44
CA ALA A 25 31.11 11.89 28.81
C ALA A 25 30.14 12.58 29.75
N GLU A 26 29.65 13.74 29.35
CA GLU A 26 28.56 14.42 30.03
C GLU A 26 27.46 13.37 30.19
N LYS A 27 27.16 12.99 31.44
CA LYS A 27 26.01 12.10 31.68
C LYS A 27 24.79 12.86 31.17
N GLU A 28 24.23 12.42 30.08
CA GLU A 28 22.95 12.96 29.59
C GLU A 28 21.97 12.96 30.77
N ALA A 29 21.36 14.12 31.01
CA ALA A 29 20.34 14.26 32.04
C ALA A 29 19.20 13.24 31.76
N PRO A 30 18.60 12.66 32.82
CA PRO A 30 17.44 11.81 32.66
C PRO A 30 16.41 12.48 31.73
N LEU A 31 15.77 11.73 30.83
CA LEU A 31 14.79 12.27 29.88
C LEU A 31 13.69 13.13 30.55
N ALA A 32 13.31 12.77 31.78
CA ALA A 32 12.34 13.53 32.56
C ALA A 32 12.80 14.95 32.98
N ASP A 33 14.11 15.22 32.95
CA ASP A 33 14.71 16.52 33.33
C ASP A 33 15.05 17.36 32.08
N GLN A 34 14.86 16.82 30.87
CA GLN A 34 15.12 17.52 29.61
C GLN A 34 13.87 18.27 29.13
N PRO A 35 14.01 19.49 28.56
CA PRO A 35 12.89 20.19 27.95
C PRO A 35 12.26 19.37 26.79
N PRO A 36 10.94 19.45 26.56
CA PRO A 36 10.26 18.69 25.49
C PRO A 36 10.84 18.97 24.11
N GLN A 37 11.30 20.19 23.85
CA GLN A 37 11.97 20.55 22.60
C GLN A 37 13.26 19.75 22.38
N GLN A 38 14.09 19.59 23.43
CA GLN A 38 15.36 18.88 23.31
C GLN A 38 15.16 17.38 23.03
N ILE A 39 14.15 16.77 23.67
CA ILE A 39 13.80 15.37 23.42
C ILE A 39 13.29 15.23 21.96
N PHE A 40 12.46 16.16 21.51
CA PHE A 40 11.94 16.17 20.15
C PHE A 40 13.07 16.30 19.12
N GLU A 41 14.00 17.23 19.28
CA GLU A 41 15.16 17.42 18.41
C GLU A 41 16.08 16.18 18.40
N SER A 42 16.24 15.51 19.56
CA SER A 42 16.97 14.24 19.65
C SER A 42 16.29 13.13 18.86
N ALA A 43 14.96 13.07 18.90
CA ALA A 43 14.17 12.13 18.10
C ALA A 43 14.33 12.37 16.59
N GLU A 44 14.27 13.64 16.16
CA GLU A 44 14.52 14.02 14.76
C GLU A 44 15.94 13.62 14.31
N ALA A 45 16.94 13.78 15.18
CA ALA A 45 18.32 13.38 14.90
C ALA A 45 18.45 11.85 14.74
N GLU A 46 17.77 11.04 15.55
CA GLU A 46 17.75 9.58 15.40
C GLU A 46 17.04 9.16 14.09
N LEU A 47 15.93 9.80 13.76
CA LEU A 47 15.21 9.58 12.51
C LEU A 47 16.08 9.91 11.28
N ALA A 48 16.81 11.03 11.33
CA ALA A 48 17.73 11.42 10.27
C ALA A 48 18.92 10.44 10.09
N ARG A 49 19.26 9.68 11.15
CA ARG A 49 20.26 8.60 11.12
C ARG A 49 19.68 7.27 10.60
N GLY A 50 18.40 7.22 10.25
CA GLY A 50 17.70 6.01 9.81
C GLY A 50 17.33 5.06 10.96
N LYS A 51 17.32 5.54 12.20
CA LYS A 51 16.94 4.78 13.40
C LYS A 51 15.51 5.13 13.80
N ALA A 52 14.57 4.68 13.00
CA ALA A 52 13.17 5.03 13.16
C ALA A 52 12.56 4.45 14.44
N ASP A 53 13.02 3.27 14.88
CA ASP A 53 12.68 2.64 16.15
C ASP A 53 13.00 3.53 17.35
N ASN A 54 14.23 4.02 17.44
CA ASN A 54 14.68 4.91 18.51
C ASN A 54 13.92 6.25 18.47
N ALA A 55 13.72 6.80 17.27
CA ALA A 55 12.98 8.04 17.10
C ALA A 55 11.54 7.91 17.60
N ALA A 56 10.86 6.82 17.29
CA ALA A 56 9.49 6.55 17.72
C ALA A 56 9.37 6.55 19.26
N VAL A 57 10.32 5.92 19.94
CA VAL A 57 10.37 5.89 21.41
C VAL A 57 10.54 7.31 21.98
N LEU A 58 11.48 8.09 21.45
CA LEU A 58 11.74 9.44 21.93
C LEU A 58 10.55 10.37 21.66
N PHE A 59 9.90 10.29 20.50
CA PHE A 59 8.67 11.05 20.22
C PHE A 59 7.53 10.65 21.17
N ALA A 60 7.34 9.35 21.45
CA ALA A 60 6.35 8.90 22.43
C ALA A 60 6.66 9.40 23.84
N ASP A 61 7.94 9.50 24.22
CA ASP A 61 8.35 10.07 25.50
C ASP A 61 8.03 11.56 25.63
N VAL A 62 8.13 12.36 24.57
CA VAL A 62 7.69 13.77 24.58
C VAL A 62 6.21 13.86 24.98
N GLU A 63 5.34 13.07 24.33
CA GLU A 63 3.91 13.07 24.61
C GLU A 63 3.63 12.56 26.04
N ARG A 64 4.31 11.51 26.47
CA ARG A 64 4.12 10.91 27.79
C ARG A 64 4.56 11.83 28.94
N LEU A 65 5.70 12.51 28.79
CA LEU A 65 6.27 13.37 29.83
C LEU A 65 5.66 14.77 29.84
N TYR A 66 5.29 15.28 28.68
CA TYR A 66 4.82 16.67 28.48
C TYR A 66 3.53 16.75 27.65
N PRO A 67 2.44 16.08 28.06
CA PRO A 67 1.23 15.91 27.23
C PRO A 67 0.55 17.23 26.85
N TYR A 68 0.77 18.29 27.60
CA TYR A 68 0.16 19.62 27.36
C TYR A 68 1.09 20.59 26.62
N SER A 69 2.28 20.15 26.21
CA SER A 69 3.20 20.99 25.46
C SER A 69 2.79 21.07 23.98
N GLU A 70 3.16 22.15 23.32
CA GLU A 70 3.00 22.26 21.86
C GLU A 70 3.80 21.19 21.09
N TRP A 71 4.86 20.67 21.70
CA TRP A 71 5.69 19.60 21.18
C TRP A 71 4.98 18.23 21.20
N ALA A 72 4.08 18.01 22.19
CA ALA A 72 3.37 16.73 22.32
C ALA A 72 2.51 16.42 21.08
N LYS A 73 1.81 17.42 20.56
CA LYS A 73 1.01 17.25 19.34
C LYS A 73 1.87 16.83 18.14
N ARG A 74 2.98 17.53 17.92
CA ARG A 74 3.92 17.23 16.84
C ARG A 74 4.61 15.87 17.05
N ALA A 75 4.98 15.58 18.28
CA ALA A 75 5.63 14.32 18.65
C ALA A 75 4.72 13.11 18.40
N LEU A 76 3.42 13.23 18.67
CA LEU A 76 2.46 12.15 18.44
C LEU A 76 2.37 11.74 16.96
N ILE A 77 2.30 12.72 16.05
CA ILE A 77 2.26 12.42 14.62
C ILE A 77 3.62 11.93 14.10
N MET A 78 4.72 12.44 14.66
CA MET A 78 6.07 11.97 14.31
C MET A 78 6.36 10.57 14.87
N SER A 79 5.78 10.19 16.03
CA SER A 79 5.80 8.82 16.53
C SER A 79 5.09 7.87 15.56
N ALA A 80 3.88 8.23 15.10
CA ALA A 80 3.15 7.46 14.10
C ALA A 80 3.96 7.26 12.82
N PHE A 81 4.58 8.33 12.32
CA PHE A 81 5.44 8.29 11.14
C PHE A 81 6.67 7.38 11.36
N SER A 82 7.36 7.54 12.50
CA SER A 82 8.57 6.77 12.80
C SER A 82 8.26 5.28 12.96
N ASN A 83 7.15 4.93 13.63
CA ASN A 83 6.68 3.55 13.74
C ASN A 83 6.32 2.96 12.36
N HIS A 84 5.74 3.77 11.46
CA HIS A 84 5.49 3.34 10.09
C HIS A 84 6.80 3.06 9.34
N GLN A 85 7.80 3.94 9.45
CA GLN A 85 9.11 3.76 8.81
C GLN A 85 9.86 2.53 9.33
N ASP A 86 9.67 2.19 10.59
CA ASP A 86 10.26 0.98 11.22
C ASP A 86 9.49 -0.31 10.85
N GLY A 87 8.34 -0.20 10.17
CA GLY A 87 7.47 -1.34 9.86
C GLY A 87 6.59 -1.77 11.05
N ASN A 88 6.59 -1.02 12.15
CA ASN A 88 5.69 -1.24 13.28
C ASN A 88 4.31 -0.64 13.01
N TYR A 89 3.63 -1.22 12.03
CA TYR A 89 2.37 -0.69 11.49
C TYR A 89 1.23 -0.64 12.51
N GLU A 90 1.20 -1.56 13.47
CA GLU A 90 0.18 -1.57 14.52
C GLU A 90 0.31 -0.35 15.43
N GLN A 91 1.52 -0.06 15.90
CA GLN A 91 1.78 1.11 16.74
C GLN A 91 1.59 2.41 15.96
N SER A 92 2.03 2.46 14.71
CA SER A 92 1.78 3.60 13.82
C SER A 92 0.29 3.95 13.73
N ARG A 93 -0.58 2.93 13.54
CA ARG A 93 -2.04 3.14 13.51
C ARG A 93 -2.57 3.62 14.86
N ALA A 94 -2.07 3.06 15.96
CA ALA A 94 -2.50 3.46 17.29
C ALA A 94 -2.17 4.92 17.59
N ASP A 95 -0.95 5.36 17.26
CA ASP A 95 -0.51 6.74 17.47
C ASP A 95 -1.26 7.71 16.54
N ALA A 96 -1.46 7.34 15.27
CA ALA A 96 -2.24 8.14 14.32
C ALA A 96 -3.72 8.26 14.75
N GLN A 97 -4.32 7.18 15.27
CA GLN A 97 -5.69 7.21 15.80
C GLN A 97 -5.77 8.15 17.01
N ARG A 98 -4.83 8.07 17.96
CA ARG A 98 -4.77 8.99 19.08
C ARG A 98 -4.65 10.45 18.64
N TYR A 99 -3.85 10.72 17.60
CA TYR A 99 -3.78 12.07 17.02
C TYR A 99 -5.14 12.54 16.54
N LEU A 100 -5.87 11.71 15.80
CA LEU A 100 -7.20 12.03 15.29
C LEU A 100 -8.25 12.21 16.39
N ASP A 101 -8.12 11.45 17.49
CA ASP A 101 -9.03 11.56 18.64
C ASP A 101 -8.83 12.87 19.40
N PHE A 102 -7.58 13.34 19.54
CA PHE A 102 -7.28 14.60 20.24
C PHE A 102 -7.37 15.84 19.34
N TYR A 103 -7.04 15.69 18.05
CA TYR A 103 -6.90 16.81 17.11
C TYR A 103 -7.65 16.58 15.78
N PRO A 104 -8.98 16.27 15.81
CA PRO A 104 -9.71 15.84 14.61
C PRO A 104 -9.87 16.94 13.54
N ALA A 105 -9.73 18.22 13.92
CA ALA A 105 -9.84 19.37 13.02
C ALA A 105 -8.49 20.06 12.75
N ASP A 106 -7.38 19.42 13.13
CA ASP A 106 -6.04 19.96 12.89
C ASP A 106 -5.65 19.85 11.41
N GLN A 107 -4.74 20.73 10.97
CA GLN A 107 -4.25 20.73 9.59
C GLN A 107 -3.53 19.42 9.21
N ASP A 108 -2.96 18.73 10.18
CA ASP A 108 -2.24 17.46 9.97
C ASP A 108 -3.16 16.22 10.15
N ALA A 109 -4.46 16.42 10.46
CA ALA A 109 -5.41 15.31 10.58
C ALA A 109 -5.54 14.47 9.28
N PRO A 110 -5.53 15.07 8.07
CA PRO A 110 -5.49 14.31 6.82
C PRO A 110 -4.26 13.41 6.72
N TYR A 111 -3.10 13.89 7.17
CA TYR A 111 -1.87 13.11 7.18
C TYR A 111 -1.93 11.94 8.17
N ALA A 112 -2.44 12.16 9.38
CA ALA A 112 -2.63 11.08 10.36
C ALA A 112 -3.57 9.99 9.81
N GLN A 113 -4.69 10.37 9.17
CA GLN A 113 -5.60 9.41 8.54
C GLN A 113 -4.92 8.65 7.39
N TYR A 114 -4.06 9.32 6.64
CA TYR A 114 -3.30 8.72 5.56
C TYR A 114 -2.24 7.73 6.09
N LEU A 115 -1.53 8.04 7.18
CA LEU A 115 -0.61 7.09 7.83
C LEU A 115 -1.30 5.81 8.29
N MET A 116 -2.53 5.91 8.82
CA MET A 116 -3.34 4.74 9.13
C MET A 116 -3.61 3.89 7.89
N ALA A 117 -3.98 4.53 6.78
CA ALA A 117 -4.26 3.84 5.52
C ALA A 117 -2.99 3.20 4.94
N LEU A 118 -1.87 3.91 4.95
CA LEU A 118 -0.57 3.38 4.52
C LEU A 118 -0.15 2.17 5.34
N SER A 119 -0.36 2.21 6.66
CA SER A 119 0.00 1.11 7.55
C SER A 119 -0.76 -0.19 7.24
N PHE A 120 -1.93 -0.13 6.61
CA PHE A 120 -2.59 -1.32 6.05
C PHE A 120 -2.08 -1.62 4.63
N TYR A 121 -1.95 -0.59 3.80
CA TYR A 121 -1.57 -0.74 2.40
C TYR A 121 -0.19 -1.39 2.24
N ASP A 122 0.80 -0.98 3.02
CA ASP A 122 2.17 -1.49 2.94
C ASP A 122 2.32 -2.91 3.53
N GLN A 123 1.26 -3.45 4.14
CA GLN A 123 1.15 -4.84 4.55
C GLN A 123 0.47 -5.74 3.50
N ILE A 124 0.04 -5.19 2.35
CA ILE A 124 -0.54 -6.00 1.27
C ILE A 124 0.57 -6.91 0.73
N ASP A 125 0.32 -8.20 0.81
CA ASP A 125 1.24 -9.26 0.37
C ASP A 125 0.84 -9.78 -1.03
N ASP A 126 1.46 -10.87 -1.46
CA ASP A 126 1.20 -11.52 -2.76
C ASP A 126 -0.29 -11.85 -2.96
N VAL A 127 -0.74 -11.74 -4.21
CA VAL A 127 -2.12 -12.02 -4.66
C VAL A 127 -2.59 -13.41 -4.23
N SER A 128 -1.69 -14.38 -4.08
CA SER A 128 -2.02 -15.76 -3.68
C SER A 128 -2.40 -15.90 -2.20
N ARG A 129 -2.04 -14.91 -1.35
CA ARG A 129 -2.25 -14.94 0.11
C ARG A 129 -3.64 -14.44 0.54
N ASP A 130 -3.83 -14.34 1.87
CA ASP A 130 -5.05 -13.79 2.46
C ASP A 130 -5.21 -12.30 2.11
N GLN A 131 -6.43 -11.92 1.74
CA GLN A 131 -6.76 -10.56 1.29
C GLN A 131 -7.40 -9.70 2.40
N GLY A 132 -7.42 -10.18 3.64
CA GLY A 132 -8.02 -9.46 4.77
C GLY A 132 -7.43 -8.06 4.94
N VAL A 133 -6.10 -7.95 4.87
CA VAL A 133 -5.38 -6.66 4.98
C VAL A 133 -5.70 -5.74 3.80
N THR A 134 -5.84 -6.28 2.59
CA THR A 134 -6.21 -5.51 1.39
C THR A 134 -7.59 -4.85 1.56
N PHE A 135 -8.57 -5.56 2.13
CA PHE A 135 -9.87 -4.96 2.43
C PHE A 135 -9.78 -3.85 3.49
N GLN A 136 -8.94 -4.03 4.52
CA GLN A 136 -8.70 -3.00 5.54
C GLN A 136 -8.02 -1.77 4.93
N ALA A 137 -7.05 -1.96 4.05
CA ALA A 137 -6.38 -0.90 3.31
C ALA A 137 -7.39 -0.10 2.46
N LEU A 138 -8.24 -0.78 1.68
CA LEU A 138 -9.28 -0.15 0.87
C LEU A 138 -10.24 0.68 1.71
N GLN A 139 -10.70 0.16 2.85
CA GLN A 139 -11.59 0.89 3.75
C GLN A 139 -10.90 2.14 4.33
N ALA A 140 -9.64 2.02 4.76
CA ALA A 140 -8.89 3.12 5.33
C ALA A 140 -8.57 4.21 4.27
N LEU A 141 -8.15 3.81 3.05
CA LEU A 141 -7.92 4.73 1.93
C LEU A 141 -9.19 5.46 1.51
N ARG A 142 -10.33 4.76 1.45
CA ARG A 142 -11.64 5.38 1.20
C ARG A 142 -11.97 6.44 2.24
N THR A 143 -11.68 6.19 3.52
CA THR A 143 -11.90 7.18 4.59
C THR A 143 -11.09 8.46 4.35
N VAL A 144 -9.84 8.37 3.86
CA VAL A 144 -9.05 9.56 3.50
C VAL A 144 -9.72 10.34 2.37
N ILE A 145 -10.12 9.64 1.29
CA ILE A 145 -10.73 10.25 0.10
C ILE A 145 -12.05 10.96 0.44
N GLU A 146 -12.90 10.33 1.24
CA GLU A 146 -14.23 10.85 1.57
C GLU A 146 -14.19 11.97 2.63
N ARG A 147 -13.29 11.83 3.63
CA ARG A 147 -13.24 12.79 4.76
C ARG A 147 -12.40 14.03 4.45
N TYR A 148 -11.39 13.88 3.59
CA TYR A 148 -10.42 14.93 3.28
C TYR A 148 -10.21 15.10 1.77
N PRO A 149 -11.29 15.32 0.96
CA PRO A 149 -11.22 15.30 -0.50
C PRO A 149 -10.27 16.35 -1.09
N ASP A 150 -10.08 17.47 -0.41
CA ASP A 150 -9.25 18.58 -0.88
C ASP A 150 -7.77 18.46 -0.45
N SER A 151 -7.40 17.41 0.28
CA SER A 151 -6.03 17.18 0.70
C SER A 151 -5.18 16.53 -0.40
N GLU A 152 -3.88 16.78 -0.41
CA GLU A 152 -2.93 16.08 -1.28
C GLU A 152 -2.94 14.57 -1.04
N TYR A 153 -3.27 14.14 0.19
CA TYR A 153 -3.37 12.74 0.58
C TYR A 153 -4.56 12.02 -0.05
N ALA A 154 -5.65 12.73 -0.38
CA ALA A 154 -6.79 12.16 -1.09
C ALA A 154 -6.41 11.67 -2.49
N THR A 155 -5.65 12.47 -3.24
CA THR A 155 -5.18 12.10 -4.58
C THR A 155 -4.28 10.87 -4.53
N THR A 156 -3.32 10.85 -3.60
CA THR A 156 -2.41 9.71 -3.42
C THR A 156 -3.17 8.46 -2.95
N SER A 157 -4.17 8.64 -2.06
CA SER A 157 -5.03 7.56 -1.59
C SER A 157 -5.88 6.97 -2.71
N LEU A 158 -6.37 7.76 -3.65
CA LEU A 158 -7.12 7.29 -4.81
C LEU A 158 -6.28 6.35 -5.67
N LEU A 159 -5.03 6.74 -5.98
CA LEU A 159 -4.12 5.88 -6.74
C LEU A 159 -3.84 4.54 -6.03
N LYS A 160 -3.60 4.59 -4.71
CA LYS A 160 -3.39 3.38 -3.91
C LYS A 160 -4.65 2.52 -3.80
N PHE A 161 -5.82 3.15 -3.74
CA PHE A 161 -7.11 2.48 -3.74
C PHE A 161 -7.33 1.69 -5.03
N ASP A 162 -7.05 2.29 -6.19
CA ASP A 162 -7.15 1.63 -7.48
C ASP A 162 -6.17 0.44 -7.60
N LEU A 163 -4.93 0.61 -7.13
CA LEU A 163 -3.96 -0.48 -7.08
C LEU A 163 -4.38 -1.63 -6.16
N ALA A 164 -4.97 -1.32 -5.00
CA ALA A 164 -5.48 -2.35 -4.09
C ALA A 164 -6.71 -3.09 -4.67
N LEU A 165 -7.58 -2.39 -5.42
CA LEU A 165 -8.67 -3.01 -6.17
C LEU A 165 -8.14 -3.93 -7.28
N ASP A 166 -7.12 -3.48 -8.03
CA ASP A 166 -6.49 -4.28 -9.07
C ASP A 166 -5.86 -5.56 -8.47
N HIS A 167 -5.28 -5.48 -7.29
CA HIS A 167 -4.75 -6.63 -6.57
C HIS A 167 -5.84 -7.64 -6.19
N LEU A 168 -7.01 -7.21 -5.71
CA LEU A 168 -8.16 -8.10 -5.45
C LEU A 168 -8.70 -8.74 -6.73
N ALA A 169 -8.83 -7.96 -7.80
CA ALA A 169 -9.23 -8.49 -9.11
C ALA A 169 -8.24 -9.55 -9.62
N GLY A 170 -6.94 -9.30 -9.44
CA GLY A 170 -5.88 -10.24 -9.78
C GLY A 170 -6.03 -11.60 -9.11
N LYS A 171 -6.46 -11.62 -7.83
CA LYS A 171 -6.75 -12.86 -7.09
C LYS A 171 -7.87 -13.66 -7.73
N GLU A 172 -8.98 -13.02 -8.06
CA GLU A 172 -10.11 -13.67 -8.71
C GLU A 172 -9.73 -14.19 -10.11
N MET A 173 -8.91 -13.41 -10.84
CA MET A 173 -8.37 -13.81 -12.15
C MET A 173 -7.46 -15.05 -12.03
N GLU A 174 -6.58 -15.11 -11.05
CA GLU A 174 -5.70 -16.26 -10.82
C GLU A 174 -6.51 -17.54 -10.59
N ILE A 175 -7.49 -17.47 -9.68
CA ILE A 175 -8.38 -18.59 -9.38
C ILE A 175 -9.21 -18.98 -10.61
N GLY A 176 -9.72 -17.98 -11.33
CA GLY A 176 -10.49 -18.20 -12.57
C GLY A 176 -9.67 -18.92 -13.64
N ARG A 177 -8.44 -18.46 -13.90
CA ARG A 177 -7.51 -19.10 -14.84
C ARG A 177 -7.13 -20.53 -14.44
N TYR A 178 -6.97 -20.79 -13.12
CA TYR A 178 -6.73 -22.13 -12.60
C TYR A 178 -7.86 -23.10 -12.93
N TYR A 179 -9.14 -22.70 -12.69
CA TYR A 179 -10.31 -23.52 -13.04
C TYR A 179 -10.48 -23.67 -14.54
N LEU A 180 -10.27 -22.62 -15.32
CA LEU A 180 -10.35 -22.65 -16.77
C LEU A 180 -9.39 -23.69 -17.37
N LYS A 181 -8.12 -23.66 -16.97
CA LYS A 181 -7.09 -24.62 -17.42
C LYS A 181 -7.44 -26.07 -17.10
N ARG A 182 -8.28 -26.31 -16.09
CA ARG A 182 -8.73 -27.65 -15.69
C ARG A 182 -10.07 -28.06 -16.31
N GLY A 183 -10.66 -27.21 -17.16
CA GLY A 183 -11.94 -27.48 -17.79
C GLY A 183 -13.14 -27.29 -16.84
N HIS A 184 -12.95 -26.72 -15.65
CA HIS A 184 -14.03 -26.42 -14.72
C HIS A 184 -14.70 -25.08 -15.06
N PHE A 185 -15.29 -25.01 -16.25
CA PHE A 185 -15.79 -23.76 -16.84
C PHE A 185 -16.82 -23.03 -15.96
N GLY A 186 -17.73 -23.74 -15.31
CA GLY A 186 -18.71 -23.13 -14.41
C GLY A 186 -18.07 -22.44 -13.19
N ALA A 187 -17.01 -23.05 -12.62
CA ALA A 187 -16.25 -22.43 -11.53
C ALA A 187 -15.44 -21.22 -12.01
N ALA A 188 -14.82 -21.32 -13.21
CA ALA A 188 -14.10 -20.23 -13.83
C ALA A 188 -15.02 -19.02 -14.11
N ILE A 189 -16.20 -19.26 -14.68
CA ILE A 189 -17.21 -18.22 -14.93
C ILE A 189 -17.56 -17.46 -13.64
N ASN A 190 -17.77 -18.17 -12.52
CA ASN A 190 -18.09 -17.49 -11.25
C ASN A 190 -16.99 -16.55 -10.80
N ARG A 191 -15.72 -16.90 -11.00
CA ARG A 191 -14.59 -16.04 -10.63
C ARG A 191 -14.44 -14.84 -11.56
N PHE A 192 -14.49 -15.04 -12.85
CA PHE A 192 -14.42 -13.94 -13.83
C PHE A 192 -15.61 -12.98 -13.72
N ARG A 193 -16.79 -13.49 -13.33
CA ARG A 193 -17.95 -12.64 -13.05
C ARG A 193 -17.70 -11.68 -11.91
N VAL A 194 -17.06 -12.12 -10.82
CA VAL A 194 -16.70 -11.23 -9.69
C VAL A 194 -15.86 -10.05 -10.18
N VAL A 195 -14.88 -10.31 -11.08
CA VAL A 195 -14.07 -9.21 -11.65
C VAL A 195 -14.93 -8.22 -12.42
N VAL A 196 -15.84 -8.71 -13.26
CA VAL A 196 -16.72 -7.85 -14.08
C VAL A 196 -17.79 -7.13 -13.25
N GLU A 197 -18.22 -7.70 -12.11
CA GLU A 197 -19.25 -7.12 -11.24
C GLU A 197 -18.69 -6.14 -10.21
N GLU A 198 -17.57 -6.48 -9.58
CA GLU A 198 -17.06 -5.79 -8.40
C GLU A 198 -15.78 -4.95 -8.70
N PHE A 199 -15.02 -5.32 -9.74
CA PHE A 199 -13.71 -4.74 -10.06
C PHE A 199 -13.63 -4.21 -11.50
N GLN A 200 -14.71 -3.67 -12.01
CA GLN A 200 -14.88 -3.30 -13.42
C GLN A 200 -13.92 -2.20 -13.91
N THR A 201 -13.39 -1.37 -13.01
CA THR A 201 -12.43 -0.30 -13.32
C THR A 201 -10.98 -0.78 -13.38
N THR A 202 -10.72 -2.06 -13.03
CA THR A 202 -9.36 -2.61 -12.99
C THR A 202 -8.83 -3.02 -14.36
N SER A 203 -7.53 -3.13 -14.48
CA SER A 203 -6.83 -3.60 -15.68
C SER A 203 -7.19 -5.03 -16.07
N HIS A 204 -7.77 -5.80 -15.17
CA HIS A 204 -8.16 -7.20 -15.37
C HIS A 204 -9.50 -7.40 -16.07
N THR A 205 -10.35 -6.38 -16.13
CA THR A 205 -11.72 -6.49 -16.68
C THR A 205 -11.76 -6.93 -18.15
N PRO A 206 -10.90 -6.42 -19.06
CA PRO A 206 -10.92 -6.90 -20.46
C PRO A 206 -10.56 -8.39 -20.57
N GLU A 207 -9.57 -8.87 -19.82
CA GLU A 207 -9.23 -10.30 -19.78
C GLU A 207 -10.38 -11.12 -19.21
N ALA A 208 -10.99 -10.68 -18.10
CA ALA A 208 -12.10 -11.39 -17.46
C ALA A 208 -13.27 -11.59 -18.44
N LEU A 209 -13.63 -10.56 -19.21
CA LEU A 209 -14.67 -10.65 -20.25
C LEU A 209 -14.28 -11.64 -21.36
N HIS A 210 -13.03 -11.62 -21.82
CA HIS A 210 -12.54 -12.60 -22.79
C HIS A 210 -12.62 -14.03 -22.25
N ARG A 211 -12.17 -14.27 -21.01
CA ARG A 211 -12.25 -15.58 -20.37
C ARG A 211 -13.68 -16.06 -20.13
N LEU A 212 -14.62 -15.14 -19.95
CA LEU A 212 -16.05 -15.45 -19.95
C LEU A 212 -16.51 -15.92 -21.33
N VAL A 213 -16.09 -15.27 -22.42
CA VAL A 213 -16.39 -15.73 -23.79
C VAL A 213 -15.89 -17.16 -23.98
N GLU A 214 -14.61 -17.46 -23.69
CA GLU A 214 -14.04 -18.81 -23.81
C GLU A 214 -14.83 -19.84 -23.00
N SER A 215 -15.13 -19.52 -21.73
CA SER A 215 -15.83 -20.42 -20.81
C SER A 215 -17.26 -20.69 -21.24
N TYR A 216 -17.99 -19.67 -21.70
CA TYR A 216 -19.36 -19.81 -22.16
C TYR A 216 -19.42 -20.61 -23.47
N LEU A 217 -18.51 -20.38 -24.43
CA LEU A 217 -18.41 -21.17 -25.65
C LEU A 217 -18.12 -22.64 -25.35
N SER A 218 -17.24 -22.93 -24.40
CA SER A 218 -16.91 -24.27 -23.94
C SER A 218 -18.12 -25.03 -23.38
N LEU A 219 -19.09 -24.30 -22.82
CA LEU A 219 -20.36 -24.85 -22.30
C LEU A 219 -21.51 -24.81 -23.32
N GLY A 220 -21.29 -24.31 -24.56
CA GLY A 220 -22.33 -24.14 -25.54
C GLY A 220 -23.31 -23.00 -25.28
N LEU A 221 -22.98 -22.11 -24.31
CA LEU A 221 -23.80 -20.95 -23.94
C LEU A 221 -23.51 -19.76 -24.88
N THR A 222 -23.85 -19.92 -26.14
CA THR A 222 -23.47 -18.97 -27.21
C THR A 222 -24.02 -17.56 -27.00
N ALA A 223 -25.26 -17.44 -26.49
CA ALA A 223 -25.89 -16.14 -26.25
C ALA A 223 -25.16 -15.35 -25.12
N ASP A 224 -24.66 -16.06 -24.10
CA ASP A 224 -23.86 -15.46 -23.00
C ASP A 224 -22.48 -15.06 -23.50
N ALA A 225 -21.86 -15.90 -24.35
CA ALA A 225 -20.57 -15.60 -24.97
C ALA A 225 -20.65 -14.34 -25.86
N GLN A 226 -21.68 -14.25 -26.74
CA GLN A 226 -21.90 -13.06 -27.57
C GLN A 226 -22.13 -11.80 -26.74
N THR A 227 -22.88 -11.90 -25.63
CA THR A 227 -23.14 -10.75 -24.75
C THR A 227 -21.88 -10.30 -24.05
N ALA A 228 -21.04 -11.23 -23.52
CA ALA A 228 -19.74 -10.91 -22.95
C ALA A 228 -18.81 -10.25 -23.97
N GLY A 229 -18.75 -10.79 -25.19
CA GLY A 229 -17.99 -10.21 -26.31
C GLY A 229 -18.48 -8.80 -26.70
N ALA A 230 -19.80 -8.57 -26.68
CA ALA A 230 -20.38 -7.25 -26.96
C ALA A 230 -20.01 -6.22 -25.88
N ILE A 231 -20.02 -6.61 -24.59
CA ILE A 231 -19.57 -5.75 -23.48
C ILE A 231 -18.09 -5.40 -23.66
N LEU A 232 -17.27 -6.39 -23.99
CA LEU A 232 -15.84 -6.22 -24.23
C LEU A 232 -15.59 -5.27 -25.41
N GLY A 233 -16.27 -5.48 -26.54
CA GLY A 233 -16.13 -4.65 -27.74
C GLY A 233 -16.60 -3.21 -27.53
N HIS A 234 -17.67 -3.01 -26.74
CA HIS A 234 -18.19 -1.67 -26.46
C HIS A 234 -17.23 -0.83 -25.61
N ASN A 235 -16.65 -1.42 -24.55
CA ASN A 235 -15.83 -0.68 -23.59
C ASN A 235 -14.32 -0.75 -23.88
N PHE A 236 -13.86 -1.83 -24.53
CA PHE A 236 -12.44 -2.13 -24.69
C PHE A 236 -12.09 -2.55 -26.12
N ALA A 237 -12.67 -1.88 -27.11
CA ALA A 237 -12.52 -2.21 -28.56
C ALA A 237 -11.05 -2.26 -29.04
N ALA A 238 -10.17 -1.46 -28.42
CA ALA A 238 -8.76 -1.41 -28.78
C ALA A 238 -7.91 -2.53 -28.13
N SER A 239 -8.47 -3.30 -27.19
CA SER A 239 -7.72 -4.33 -26.47
C SER A 239 -7.46 -5.57 -27.34
N ASP A 240 -6.34 -6.24 -27.13
CA ASP A 240 -6.05 -7.52 -27.79
C ASP A 240 -7.04 -8.60 -27.34
N TRP A 241 -7.54 -8.55 -26.12
CA TRP A 241 -8.60 -9.43 -25.62
C TRP A 241 -9.89 -9.35 -26.45
N PHE A 242 -10.24 -8.15 -26.96
CA PHE A 242 -11.38 -8.02 -27.86
C PHE A 242 -11.11 -8.67 -29.23
N LYS A 243 -9.90 -8.47 -29.77
CA LYS A 243 -9.52 -9.10 -31.06
C LYS A 243 -9.61 -10.62 -30.98
N ASP A 244 -9.07 -11.20 -29.89
CA ASP A 244 -9.10 -12.64 -29.64
C ASP A 244 -10.54 -13.16 -29.47
N SER A 245 -11.36 -12.44 -28.70
CA SER A 245 -12.79 -12.78 -28.53
C SER A 245 -13.57 -12.72 -29.85
N HIS A 246 -13.27 -11.72 -30.68
CA HIS A 246 -13.90 -11.57 -32.01
C HIS A 246 -13.56 -12.77 -32.90
N VAL A 247 -12.29 -13.20 -32.93
CA VAL A 247 -11.86 -14.38 -33.69
C VAL A 247 -12.59 -15.65 -33.20
N LEU A 248 -12.68 -15.84 -31.89
CA LEU A 248 -13.37 -17.00 -31.31
C LEU A 248 -14.85 -17.05 -31.68
N LEU A 249 -15.55 -15.92 -31.57
CA LEU A 249 -16.98 -15.84 -31.87
C LEU A 249 -17.24 -16.03 -33.37
N THR A 250 -16.53 -15.29 -34.21
CA THR A 250 -16.72 -15.36 -35.69
C THR A 250 -16.32 -16.72 -36.26
N GLY A 251 -15.29 -17.37 -35.71
CA GLY A 251 -14.90 -18.73 -36.05
C GLY A 251 -15.99 -19.78 -35.79
N GLN A 252 -16.94 -19.48 -34.90
CA GLN A 252 -18.15 -20.29 -34.65
C GLN A 252 -19.39 -19.77 -35.35
N GLY A 253 -19.28 -18.81 -36.29
CA GLY A 253 -20.39 -18.20 -37.00
C GLY A 253 -21.25 -17.27 -36.12
N LEU A 254 -20.72 -16.80 -34.99
CA LEU A 254 -21.40 -15.90 -34.06
C LEU A 254 -20.94 -14.46 -34.29
N SER A 255 -21.84 -13.49 -34.06
CA SER A 255 -21.47 -12.08 -34.08
C SER A 255 -20.97 -11.59 -32.73
N THR A 256 -20.30 -10.45 -32.72
CA THR A 256 -19.92 -9.72 -31.47
C THR A 256 -21.01 -8.74 -31.05
N GLU A 257 -22.20 -8.83 -31.61
CA GLU A 257 -23.37 -8.10 -31.14
C GLU A 257 -23.94 -8.78 -29.90
N ALA A 258 -24.59 -7.99 -29.04
CA ALA A 258 -25.17 -8.52 -27.81
C ALA A 258 -26.10 -9.70 -28.13
N GLY A 259 -25.84 -10.82 -27.47
CA GLY A 259 -26.65 -12.03 -27.61
C GLY A 259 -28.09 -11.75 -27.24
N ASP A 260 -28.99 -12.40 -28.01
CA ASP A 260 -30.46 -12.31 -27.93
C ASP A 260 -30.98 -12.52 -26.47
N ARG A 261 -32.32 -12.51 -26.35
CA ARG A 261 -33.09 -12.77 -25.11
C ARG A 261 -32.68 -14.02 -24.31
N ARG A 262 -31.86 -14.90 -24.90
CA ARG A 262 -31.33 -16.14 -24.32
C ARG A 262 -30.18 -15.93 -23.35
N ALA A 263 -29.49 -14.79 -23.39
CA ALA A 263 -28.41 -14.51 -22.44
C ALA A 263 -28.94 -14.46 -21.00
N THR A 264 -28.09 -14.82 -20.04
CA THR A 264 -28.46 -14.80 -18.63
C THR A 264 -28.93 -13.41 -18.16
N LYS A 265 -29.85 -13.38 -17.22
CA LYS A 265 -30.38 -12.13 -16.66
C LYS A 265 -29.25 -11.19 -16.19
N TRP A 266 -28.19 -11.77 -15.65
CA TRP A 266 -27.02 -11.05 -15.16
C TRP A 266 -26.32 -10.27 -16.30
N LEU A 267 -25.89 -10.95 -17.35
CA LEU A 267 -25.22 -10.32 -18.52
C LEU A 267 -26.11 -9.26 -19.19
N ARG A 268 -27.41 -9.53 -19.30
CA ARG A 268 -28.36 -8.53 -19.86
C ARG A 268 -28.47 -7.30 -18.97
N THR A 269 -28.28 -7.44 -17.67
CA THR A 269 -28.27 -6.29 -16.76
C THR A 269 -26.99 -5.47 -16.93
N ILE A 270 -25.83 -6.11 -16.99
CA ILE A 270 -24.55 -5.45 -17.28
C ILE A 270 -24.63 -4.74 -18.63
N TRP A 271 -25.05 -5.46 -19.68
CA TRP A 271 -25.17 -4.86 -21.02
C TRP A 271 -26.06 -3.61 -21.06
N ARG A 272 -27.18 -3.62 -20.33
CA ARG A 272 -28.05 -2.43 -20.25
C ARG A 272 -27.38 -1.25 -19.57
N ARG A 273 -26.52 -1.47 -18.58
CA ARG A 273 -25.72 -0.42 -17.93
C ARG A 273 -24.67 0.13 -18.90
N VAL A 274 -23.95 -0.76 -19.58
CA VAL A 274 -22.98 -0.42 -20.63
C VAL A 274 -23.62 0.44 -21.72
N ALA A 275 -24.74 -0.02 -22.30
CA ALA A 275 -25.46 0.70 -23.36
C ALA A 275 -26.01 2.06 -22.91
N LYS A 276 -26.18 2.30 -21.63
CA LYS A 276 -26.58 3.60 -21.05
C LYS A 276 -25.40 4.46 -20.60
N GLY A 277 -24.15 4.01 -20.77
CA GLY A 277 -22.97 4.68 -20.25
C GLY A 277 -22.89 4.72 -18.71
N GLN A 278 -23.49 3.75 -18.02
CA GLN A 278 -23.59 3.67 -16.57
C GLN A 278 -22.72 2.55 -15.97
N TRP A 279 -21.85 1.96 -16.80
CA TRP A 279 -20.94 0.89 -16.39
C TRP A 279 -19.52 1.42 -16.51
N LEU A 280 -18.69 1.43 -15.59
CA LEU A 280 -17.41 2.11 -15.40
C LEU A 280 -17.54 3.48 -14.72
#